data_aa796f9be82df09afaa0b0b034896315
#
_entry.id   aa796f9be82df09afaa0b0b034896315
#
_cell.length_a   1.000
_cell.length_b   1.000
_cell.length_c   1.000
_cell.angle_alpha   90.00
_cell.angle_beta   90.00
_cell.angle_gamma   90.00
#
_symmetry.space_group_name_H-M   'P 1'
#
loop_
_entity.id
_entity.type
_entity.pdbx_description
1 polymer ?
#
loop_
_entity_poly.entity_id
_entity_poly.type
_entity_poly.pdbx_seq_one_letter_code
_entity_poly.pdbx_strand_id
1 'polypeptide(L)'
;VLIALGAFTKSAQYPFHAWLPGAMVAPTPVSAYLHSATMVKAGVYLIARFAPVFAIAHPGWRALIVIVGSWSMLAAGARAMREHDLKLILAYGTIGQLGFMIVMFGLGYGAASFAGCALLVAHALYKAALFMVVGVVDHGLGTRDVRRIPADVGQGWRLTRGVAVVAAASMAGIPLTFGFIAKEAALDAAANGPMGWTVALVLALVAGSALTVGYACRFVAGVTGHLHRPEHSTDALDPHAPGLVFAAVPVVLVAATVLFGVVPELVDRLIGTAASALVGSRITQHLAVWHGLNLALGLSAVALASGVALFFLSPRLG
;
A
#
# COMPACT_ATOMS: atom_id res chain seq x y z
N VAL A 1 12.07 -12.14 -20.35
CA VAL A 1 12.95 -11.34 -19.48
C VAL A 1 12.77 -9.85 -19.77
N LEU A 2 12.94 -9.35 -21.03
CA LEU A 2 12.87 -7.92 -21.36
C LEU A 2 11.56 -7.24 -20.95
N ILE A 3 10.42 -7.91 -21.16
CA ILE A 3 9.10 -7.41 -20.72
C ILE A 3 9.07 -7.22 -19.19
N ALA A 4 9.60 -8.19 -18.44
CA ALA A 4 9.66 -8.09 -16.98
C ALA A 4 10.58 -6.94 -16.52
N LEU A 5 11.75 -6.76 -17.16
CA LEU A 5 12.65 -5.63 -16.89
C LEU A 5 11.96 -4.29 -17.16
N GLY A 6 11.27 -4.15 -18.31
CA GLY A 6 10.48 -2.95 -18.61
C GLY A 6 9.36 -2.68 -17.59
N ALA A 7 8.70 -3.73 -17.11
CA ALA A 7 7.69 -3.62 -16.05
C ALA A 7 8.32 -3.19 -14.71
N PHE A 8 9.46 -3.75 -14.32
CA PHE A 8 10.16 -3.42 -13.09
C PHE A 8 10.66 -1.97 -13.08
N THR A 9 11.18 -1.47 -14.21
CA THR A 9 11.59 -0.06 -14.32
C THR A 9 10.40 0.88 -14.14
N LYS A 10 9.26 0.62 -14.78
CA LYS A 10 8.06 1.45 -14.68
C LYS A 10 7.41 1.39 -13.30
N SER A 11 7.44 0.24 -12.63
CA SER A 11 6.89 0.05 -11.29
C SER A 11 7.93 0.21 -10.17
N ALA A 12 9.06 0.82 -10.46
CA ALA A 12 10.11 1.15 -9.50
C ALA A 12 10.52 -0.05 -8.61
N GLN A 13 10.66 -1.24 -9.20
CA GLN A 13 11.14 -2.39 -8.46
C GLN A 13 12.67 -2.38 -8.34
N TYR A 14 13.19 -2.94 -7.27
CA TYR A 14 14.63 -3.08 -7.10
C TYR A 14 15.25 -3.91 -8.25
N PRO A 15 16.39 -3.47 -8.81
CA PRO A 15 17.21 -2.31 -8.43
C PRO A 15 16.79 -0.98 -9.06
N PHE A 16 15.74 -0.93 -9.87
CA PHE A 16 15.33 0.25 -10.69
C PHE A 16 14.43 1.25 -9.92
N HIS A 17 14.45 1.27 -8.61
CA HIS A 17 13.51 2.00 -7.76
C HIS A 17 13.86 3.48 -7.52
N ALA A 18 15.12 3.88 -7.69
CA ALA A 18 15.64 5.17 -7.20
C ALA A 18 14.93 6.41 -7.77
N TRP A 19 14.38 6.32 -8.97
CA TRP A 19 13.68 7.44 -9.59
C TRP A 19 12.40 7.83 -8.85
N LEU A 20 11.72 6.89 -8.17
CA LEU A 20 10.43 7.13 -7.55
C LEU A 20 10.55 8.01 -6.29
N PRO A 21 11.43 7.73 -5.31
CA PRO A 21 11.73 8.67 -4.24
C PRO A 21 12.28 10.01 -4.75
N GLY A 22 13.12 10.00 -5.80
CA GLY A 22 13.64 11.21 -6.44
C GLY A 22 12.55 12.11 -7.03
N ALA A 23 11.43 11.54 -7.49
CA ALA A 23 10.28 12.28 -8.00
C ALA A 23 9.48 13.03 -6.91
N MET A 24 9.79 12.84 -5.61
CA MET A 24 9.06 13.47 -4.50
C MET A 24 9.32 14.96 -4.34
N VAL A 25 10.21 15.55 -5.11
CA VAL A 25 10.38 17.02 -5.22
C VAL A 25 9.19 17.70 -5.90
N ALA A 26 8.41 16.95 -6.72
CA ALA A 26 7.21 17.46 -7.38
C ALA A 26 6.13 17.88 -6.36
N PRO A 27 5.21 18.80 -6.73
CA PRO A 27 4.06 19.13 -5.89
C PRO A 27 3.24 17.91 -5.48
N THR A 28 2.68 17.92 -4.26
CA THR A 28 2.03 16.73 -3.70
C THR A 28 0.84 16.21 -4.49
N PRO A 29 -0.03 17.03 -5.12
CA PRO A 29 -1.09 16.52 -5.99
C PRO A 29 -0.57 15.69 -7.18
N VAL A 30 0.56 16.11 -7.77
CA VAL A 30 1.24 15.34 -8.85
C VAL A 30 1.74 14.00 -8.30
N SER A 31 2.33 14.00 -7.10
CA SER A 31 2.76 12.76 -6.42
C SER A 31 1.57 11.84 -6.14
N ALA A 32 0.43 12.37 -5.69
CA ALA A 32 -0.78 11.59 -5.47
C ALA A 32 -1.25 10.89 -6.76
N TYR A 33 -1.32 11.60 -7.88
CA TYR A 33 -1.70 11.05 -9.17
C TYR A 33 -0.71 9.97 -9.66
N LEU A 34 0.60 10.26 -9.57
CA LEU A 34 1.67 9.36 -10.00
C LEU A 34 1.62 8.02 -9.26
N HIS A 35 1.46 8.06 -7.93
CA HIS A 35 1.57 6.87 -7.08
C HIS A 35 0.28 6.07 -6.94
N SER A 36 -0.89 6.75 -7.00
CA SER A 36 -2.17 6.08 -6.73
C SER A 36 -2.82 5.49 -7.97
N ALA A 37 -2.78 6.21 -9.12
CA ALA A 37 -3.66 5.88 -10.23
C ALA A 37 -2.96 5.49 -11.54
N THR A 38 -1.72 5.97 -11.80
CA THR A 38 -1.22 5.98 -13.17
C THR A 38 0.12 5.28 -13.39
N MET A 39 1.19 6.05 -13.45
CA MET A 39 2.47 5.66 -14.04
C MET A 39 3.09 4.41 -13.41
N VAL A 40 3.10 4.34 -12.08
CA VAL A 40 3.72 3.22 -11.36
C VAL A 40 2.95 1.91 -11.51
N LYS A 41 1.67 1.97 -11.90
CA LYS A 41 0.84 0.78 -12.13
C LYS A 41 0.96 0.22 -13.54
N ALA A 42 1.56 0.97 -14.48
CA ALA A 42 1.74 0.49 -15.85
C ALA A 42 2.57 -0.79 -15.92
N GLY A 43 3.66 -0.90 -15.12
CA GLY A 43 4.44 -2.13 -15.05
C GLY A 43 3.69 -3.28 -14.38
N VAL A 44 2.91 -2.98 -13.31
CA VAL A 44 2.02 -3.97 -12.68
C VAL A 44 1.01 -4.51 -13.69
N TYR A 45 0.37 -3.63 -14.46
CA TYR A 45 -0.56 -4.02 -15.53
C TYR A 45 0.12 -4.87 -16.61
N LEU A 46 1.34 -4.50 -17.01
CA LEU A 46 2.11 -5.27 -17.98
C LEU A 46 2.37 -6.70 -17.49
N ILE A 47 2.80 -6.86 -16.22
CA ILE A 47 2.95 -8.18 -15.60
C ILE A 47 1.61 -8.92 -15.58
N ALA A 48 0.53 -8.28 -15.12
CA ALA A 48 -0.80 -8.87 -15.05
C ALA A 48 -1.28 -9.42 -16.40
N ARG A 49 -1.01 -8.68 -17.48
CA ARG A 49 -1.45 -9.02 -18.83
C ARG A 49 -0.69 -10.21 -19.43
N PHE A 50 0.61 -10.33 -19.13
CA PHE A 50 1.45 -11.37 -19.69
C PHE A 50 1.62 -12.61 -18.77
N ALA A 51 1.36 -12.47 -17.47
CA ALA A 51 1.54 -13.56 -16.51
C ALA A 51 0.76 -14.84 -16.86
N PRO A 52 -0.51 -14.81 -17.29
CA PRO A 52 -1.26 -16.03 -17.60
C PRO A 52 -0.59 -16.88 -18.69
N VAL A 53 0.06 -16.22 -19.66
CA VAL A 53 0.78 -16.90 -20.74
C VAL A 53 2.16 -17.37 -20.27
N PHE A 54 2.94 -16.48 -19.67
CA PHE A 54 4.33 -16.78 -19.31
C PHE A 54 4.47 -17.70 -18.10
N ALA A 55 3.53 -17.67 -17.18
CA ALA A 55 3.53 -18.56 -16.02
C ALA A 55 3.32 -20.03 -16.39
N ILE A 56 2.72 -20.31 -17.56
CA ILE A 56 2.57 -21.65 -18.12
C ILE A 56 3.76 -22.00 -19.02
N ALA A 57 4.16 -21.05 -19.89
CA ALA A 57 5.17 -21.31 -20.92
C ALA A 57 6.60 -21.41 -20.38
N HIS A 58 6.92 -20.73 -19.27
CA HIS A 58 8.27 -20.61 -18.75
C HIS A 58 8.36 -20.87 -17.23
N PRO A 59 8.97 -21.99 -16.82
CA PRO A 59 9.08 -22.35 -15.39
C PRO A 59 9.75 -21.27 -14.53
N GLY A 60 10.73 -20.54 -15.08
CA GLY A 60 11.45 -19.47 -14.38
C GLY A 60 10.67 -18.16 -14.22
N TRP A 61 9.54 -17.98 -14.90
CA TRP A 61 8.75 -16.73 -14.82
C TRP A 61 8.30 -16.43 -13.40
N ARG A 62 7.59 -17.38 -12.79
CA ARG A 62 7.07 -17.21 -11.42
C ARG A 62 8.17 -16.94 -10.42
N ALA A 63 9.28 -17.69 -10.51
CA ALA A 63 10.43 -17.49 -9.62
C ALA A 63 11.01 -16.08 -9.75
N LEU A 64 11.26 -15.61 -10.98
CA LEU A 64 11.75 -14.24 -11.23
C LEU A 64 10.83 -13.18 -10.63
N ILE A 65 9.53 -13.26 -10.92
CA ILE A 65 8.55 -12.26 -10.46
C ILE A 65 8.43 -12.26 -8.94
N VAL A 66 8.35 -13.44 -8.33
CA VAL A 66 8.20 -13.56 -6.88
C VAL A 66 9.46 -13.11 -6.15
N ILE A 67 10.66 -13.46 -6.64
CA ILE A 67 11.92 -13.03 -6.02
C ILE A 67 12.03 -11.49 -6.08
N VAL A 68 11.88 -10.88 -7.27
CA VAL A 68 12.04 -9.43 -7.43
C VAL A 68 10.94 -8.66 -6.69
N GLY A 69 9.69 -9.10 -6.79
CA GLY A 69 8.56 -8.43 -6.13
C GLY A 69 8.65 -8.55 -4.61
N SER A 70 8.95 -9.74 -4.07
CA SER A 70 9.11 -9.95 -2.62
C SER A 70 10.32 -9.18 -2.07
N TRP A 71 11.46 -9.21 -2.76
CA TRP A 71 12.61 -8.40 -2.37
C TRP A 71 12.30 -6.91 -2.35
N SER A 72 11.65 -6.40 -3.39
CA SER A 72 11.24 -5.00 -3.46
C SER A 72 10.27 -4.63 -2.33
N MET A 73 9.32 -5.52 -2.03
CA MET A 73 8.36 -5.33 -0.94
C MET A 73 9.05 -5.23 0.42
N LEU A 74 9.98 -6.14 0.72
CA LEU A 74 10.67 -6.18 2.00
C LEU A 74 11.68 -5.03 2.14
N ALA A 75 12.53 -4.82 1.13
CA ALA A 75 13.57 -3.79 1.17
C ALA A 75 12.97 -2.38 1.25
N ALA A 76 11.94 -2.10 0.42
CA ALA A 76 11.27 -0.80 0.45
C ALA A 76 10.44 -0.60 1.73
N GLY A 77 9.77 -1.63 2.24
CA GLY A 77 9.06 -1.58 3.52
C GLY A 77 9.99 -1.27 4.69
N ALA A 78 11.15 -1.94 4.75
CA ALA A 78 12.19 -1.67 5.75
C ALA A 78 12.77 -0.25 5.63
N ARG A 79 12.91 0.27 4.40
CA ARG A 79 13.34 1.65 4.18
C ARG A 79 12.28 2.66 4.63
N ALA A 80 11.00 2.43 4.32
CA ALA A 80 9.89 3.28 4.75
C ALA A 80 9.81 3.44 6.28
N MET A 81 10.17 2.39 7.04
CA MET A 81 10.25 2.42 8.50
C MET A 81 11.30 3.40 9.06
N ARG A 82 12.31 3.76 8.26
CA ARG A 82 13.44 4.62 8.69
C ARG A 82 13.31 6.05 8.21
N GLU A 83 12.38 6.32 7.27
CA GLU A 83 12.22 7.67 6.72
C GLU A 83 11.55 8.62 7.72
N HIS A 84 11.92 9.90 7.62
CA HIS A 84 11.38 10.98 8.44
C HIS A 84 10.50 11.95 7.64
N ASP A 85 10.60 11.96 6.31
CA ASP A 85 9.72 12.73 5.42
C ASP A 85 8.46 11.92 5.11
N LEU A 86 7.27 12.48 5.37
CA LEU A 86 5.97 11.83 5.12
C LEU A 86 5.81 11.38 3.66
N LYS A 87 6.30 12.17 2.68
CA LYS A 87 6.27 11.76 1.27
C LYS A 87 7.17 10.57 0.98
N LEU A 88 8.36 10.52 1.58
CA LEU A 88 9.29 9.41 1.38
C LEU A 88 8.79 8.13 2.05
N ILE A 89 8.15 8.21 3.23
CA ILE A 89 7.46 7.06 3.85
C ILE A 89 6.44 6.48 2.86
N LEU A 90 5.62 7.32 2.24
CA LEU A 90 4.62 6.88 1.27
C LEU A 90 5.24 6.38 -0.04
N ALA A 91 6.34 7.00 -0.52
CA ALA A 91 7.01 6.60 -1.75
C ALA A 91 7.64 5.20 -1.63
N TYR A 92 8.43 4.97 -0.59
CA TYR A 92 8.98 3.63 -0.32
C TYR A 92 7.88 2.61 -0.03
N GLY A 93 6.85 3.00 0.75
CA GLY A 93 5.66 2.17 0.94
C GLY A 93 4.93 1.85 -0.38
N THR A 94 4.98 2.74 -1.40
CA THR A 94 4.43 2.45 -2.73
C THR A 94 5.26 1.39 -3.45
N ILE A 95 6.60 1.49 -3.47
CA ILE A 95 7.48 0.48 -4.06
C ILE A 95 7.17 -0.90 -3.48
N GLY A 96 7.02 -0.98 -2.16
CA GLY A 96 6.67 -2.23 -1.48
C GLY A 96 5.31 -2.78 -1.89
N GLN A 97 4.27 -1.93 -1.97
CA GLN A 97 2.93 -2.37 -2.38
C GLN A 97 2.86 -2.75 -3.86
N LEU A 98 3.62 -2.08 -4.72
CA LEU A 98 3.76 -2.48 -6.13
C LEU A 98 4.43 -3.85 -6.23
N GLY A 99 5.45 -4.13 -5.40
CA GLY A 99 6.07 -5.45 -5.30
C GLY A 99 5.07 -6.52 -4.92
N PHE A 100 4.21 -6.25 -3.92
CA PHE A 100 3.12 -7.15 -3.54
C PHE A 100 2.18 -7.44 -4.71
N MET A 101 1.69 -6.40 -5.41
CA MET A 101 0.82 -6.56 -6.57
C MET A 101 1.50 -7.31 -7.72
N ILE A 102 2.78 -7.03 -7.99
CA ILE A 102 3.58 -7.74 -9.00
C ILE A 102 3.67 -9.23 -8.66
N VAL A 103 3.89 -9.58 -7.40
CA VAL A 103 3.86 -10.98 -6.96
C VAL A 103 2.50 -11.59 -7.27
N MET A 104 1.40 -11.00 -6.81
CA MET A 104 0.07 -11.56 -7.00
C MET A 104 -0.29 -11.78 -8.47
N PHE A 105 -0.12 -10.77 -9.31
CA PHE A 105 -0.39 -10.92 -10.74
C PHE A 105 0.57 -11.87 -11.44
N GLY A 106 1.85 -11.86 -11.04
CA GLY A 106 2.89 -12.69 -11.66
C GLY A 106 2.73 -14.18 -11.45
N LEU A 107 1.93 -14.60 -10.44
CA LEU A 107 1.58 -15.99 -10.22
C LEU A 107 0.75 -16.59 -11.39
N GLY A 108 -0.03 -15.77 -12.10
CA GLY A 108 -0.69 -16.11 -13.35
C GLY A 108 -1.89 -17.04 -13.23
N TYR A 109 -2.53 -17.17 -12.04
CA TYR A 109 -3.77 -17.93 -11.86
C TYR A 109 -4.91 -17.07 -11.32
N GLY A 110 -6.15 -17.55 -11.47
CA GLY A 110 -7.38 -16.77 -11.27
C GLY A 110 -7.49 -16.09 -9.91
N ALA A 111 -7.34 -16.84 -8.81
CA ALA A 111 -7.47 -16.30 -7.46
C ALA A 111 -6.42 -15.21 -7.15
N ALA A 112 -5.17 -15.42 -7.59
CA ALA A 112 -4.11 -14.42 -7.41
C ALA A 112 -4.35 -13.16 -8.25
N SER A 113 -4.85 -13.29 -9.48
CA SER A 113 -5.22 -12.17 -10.33
C SER A 113 -6.40 -11.38 -9.75
N PHE A 114 -7.40 -12.07 -9.18
CA PHE A 114 -8.53 -11.46 -8.49
C PHE A 114 -8.07 -10.64 -7.29
N ALA A 115 -7.25 -11.23 -6.43
CA ALA A 115 -6.67 -10.54 -5.28
C ALA A 115 -5.77 -9.36 -5.70
N GLY A 116 -5.00 -9.52 -6.79
CA GLY A 116 -4.21 -8.45 -7.38
C GLY A 116 -5.06 -7.26 -7.84
N CYS A 117 -6.21 -7.51 -8.47
CA CYS A 117 -7.17 -6.46 -8.84
C CYS A 117 -7.77 -5.77 -7.61
N ALA A 118 -8.13 -6.52 -6.57
CA ALA A 118 -8.62 -5.95 -5.31
C ALA A 118 -7.56 -5.05 -4.64
N LEU A 119 -6.30 -5.53 -4.55
CA LEU A 119 -5.17 -4.74 -4.04
C LEU A 119 -4.94 -3.47 -4.86
N LEU A 120 -5.08 -3.52 -6.17
CA LEU A 120 -4.89 -2.37 -7.05
C LEU A 120 -5.92 -1.27 -6.78
N VAL A 121 -7.19 -1.62 -6.58
CA VAL A 121 -8.26 -0.68 -6.23
C VAL A 121 -8.05 -0.14 -4.81
N ALA A 122 -7.81 -1.01 -3.82
CA ALA A 122 -7.55 -0.61 -2.44
C ALA A 122 -6.37 0.37 -2.35
N HIS A 123 -5.26 0.03 -3.02
CA HIS A 123 -4.06 0.86 -3.09
C HIS A 123 -4.36 2.24 -3.71
N ALA A 124 -5.18 2.30 -4.76
CA ALA A 124 -5.55 3.58 -5.37
C ALA A 124 -6.24 4.51 -4.37
N LEU A 125 -7.21 3.98 -3.63
CA LEU A 125 -8.00 4.75 -2.67
C LEU A 125 -7.16 5.28 -1.51
N TYR A 126 -6.49 4.38 -0.78
CA TYR A 126 -5.77 4.82 0.41
C TYR A 126 -4.49 5.61 0.09
N LYS A 127 -3.79 5.32 -1.01
CA LYS A 127 -2.59 6.09 -1.38
C LYS A 127 -2.94 7.50 -1.86
N ALA A 128 -4.00 7.66 -2.67
CA ALA A 128 -4.47 8.99 -3.04
C ALA A 128 -4.82 9.81 -1.80
N ALA A 129 -5.61 9.24 -0.88
CA ALA A 129 -5.97 9.92 0.36
C ALA A 129 -4.74 10.32 1.20
N LEU A 130 -3.78 9.39 1.40
CA LEU A 130 -2.58 9.63 2.19
C LEU A 130 -1.67 10.70 1.57
N PHE A 131 -1.44 10.68 0.25
CA PHE A 131 -0.67 11.74 -0.40
C PHE A 131 -1.38 13.09 -0.33
N MET A 132 -2.70 13.13 -0.45
CA MET A 132 -3.45 14.37 -0.27
C MET A 132 -3.37 14.90 1.16
N VAL A 133 -3.41 14.02 2.18
CA VAL A 133 -3.14 14.39 3.57
C VAL A 133 -1.74 15.02 3.69
N VAL A 134 -0.72 14.42 3.09
CA VAL A 134 0.64 15.01 3.10
C VAL A 134 0.63 16.38 2.42
N GLY A 135 -0.14 16.57 1.34
CA GLY A 135 -0.29 17.89 0.70
C GLY A 135 -0.89 18.93 1.63
N VAL A 136 -1.92 18.54 2.39
CA VAL A 136 -2.55 19.41 3.41
C VAL A 136 -1.55 19.76 4.51
N VAL A 137 -0.78 18.76 5.01
CA VAL A 137 0.25 18.98 6.04
C VAL A 137 1.36 19.88 5.53
N ASP A 138 1.89 19.60 4.33
CA ASP A 138 2.98 20.38 3.71
C ASP A 138 2.60 21.85 3.50
N HIS A 139 1.36 22.08 3.02
CA HIS A 139 0.85 23.42 2.77
C HIS A 139 0.54 24.18 4.07
N GLY A 140 -0.08 23.54 5.05
CA GLY A 140 -0.57 24.19 6.26
C GLY A 140 0.45 24.30 7.39
N LEU A 141 1.49 23.44 7.41
CA LEU A 141 2.55 23.47 8.42
C LEU A 141 3.93 23.85 7.85
N GLY A 142 4.08 23.94 6.53
CA GLY A 142 5.37 24.23 5.89
C GLY A 142 6.43 23.12 6.09
N THR A 143 6.03 21.94 6.55
CA THR A 143 6.97 20.83 6.83
C THR A 143 6.34 19.47 6.58
N ARG A 144 7.17 18.50 6.16
CA ARG A 144 6.82 17.08 6.03
C ARG A 144 7.63 16.19 6.97
N ASP A 145 8.56 16.79 7.71
CA ASP A 145 9.40 16.05 8.67
C ASP A 145 8.57 15.70 9.91
N VAL A 146 8.35 14.41 10.14
CA VAL A 146 7.57 13.88 11.27
C VAL A 146 8.07 14.34 12.64
N ARG A 147 9.36 14.73 12.75
CA ARG A 147 9.98 15.21 13.99
C ARG A 147 9.63 16.67 14.30
N ARG A 148 9.19 17.42 13.27
CA ARG A 148 8.83 18.84 13.37
C ARG A 148 7.34 19.10 13.54
N ILE A 149 6.48 18.11 13.27
CA ILE A 149 5.02 18.24 13.35
C ILE A 149 4.59 18.17 14.82
N PRO A 150 4.05 19.22 15.44
CA PRO A 150 3.65 19.22 16.84
C PRO A 150 2.31 18.49 17.04
N ALA A 151 2.09 17.97 18.26
CA ALA A 151 0.85 17.33 18.63
C ALA A 151 -0.32 18.32 18.68
N ASP A 152 -0.07 19.54 19.16
CA ASP A 152 -1.08 20.60 19.19
C ASP A 152 -0.90 21.55 18.00
N VAL A 153 -1.76 21.38 16.99
CA VAL A 153 -1.87 22.27 15.80
C VAL A 153 -3.29 22.86 15.71
N GLY A 154 -4.07 22.75 16.80
CA GLY A 154 -5.43 23.28 16.87
C GLY A 154 -6.52 22.36 16.29
N GLN A 155 -7.78 22.74 16.56
CA GLN A 155 -8.95 21.90 16.27
C GLN A 155 -9.23 21.75 14.77
N GLY A 156 -8.84 22.71 13.94
CA GLY A 156 -9.01 22.66 12.47
C GLY A 156 -8.33 21.48 11.77
N TRP A 157 -7.39 20.82 12.46
CA TRP A 157 -6.64 19.68 11.94
C TRP A 157 -7.24 18.30 12.24
N ARG A 158 -8.30 18.25 13.07
CA ARG A 158 -8.92 16.97 13.48
C ARG A 158 -9.40 16.13 12.30
N LEU A 159 -10.03 16.77 11.31
CA LEU A 159 -10.52 16.08 10.12
C LEU A 159 -9.35 15.47 9.32
N THR A 160 -8.31 16.22 9.04
CA THR A 160 -7.12 15.75 8.31
C THR A 160 -6.43 14.59 9.03
N ARG A 161 -6.29 14.65 10.34
CA ARG A 161 -5.75 13.57 11.17
C ARG A 161 -6.66 12.34 11.17
N GLY A 162 -7.98 12.51 11.26
CA GLY A 162 -8.95 11.41 11.16
C GLY A 162 -8.86 10.70 9.81
N VAL A 163 -8.80 11.45 8.72
CA VAL A 163 -8.58 10.92 7.36
C VAL A 163 -7.26 10.16 7.26
N ALA A 164 -6.18 10.71 7.81
CA ALA A 164 -4.87 10.05 7.84
C ALA A 164 -4.93 8.68 8.54
N VAL A 165 -5.59 8.63 9.71
CA VAL A 165 -5.75 7.40 10.49
C VAL A 165 -6.53 6.34 9.70
N VAL A 166 -7.69 6.69 9.12
CA VAL A 166 -8.53 5.72 8.41
C VAL A 166 -7.86 5.25 7.10
N ALA A 167 -7.22 6.16 6.35
CA ALA A 167 -6.48 5.78 5.14
C ALA A 167 -5.27 4.88 5.46
N ALA A 168 -4.52 5.18 6.53
CA ALA A 168 -3.42 4.35 7.01
C ALA A 168 -3.91 3.00 7.56
N ALA A 169 -5.06 2.95 8.22
CA ALA A 169 -5.72 1.73 8.65
C ALA A 169 -6.06 0.82 7.47
N SER A 170 -6.59 1.40 6.38
CA SER A 170 -6.82 0.65 5.14
C SER A 170 -5.51 0.14 4.53
N MET A 171 -4.47 0.97 4.48
CA MET A 171 -3.14 0.55 4.01
C MET A 171 -2.55 -0.58 4.90
N ALA A 172 -2.73 -0.52 6.19
CA ALA A 172 -2.31 -1.55 7.14
C ALA A 172 -3.09 -2.86 6.95
N GLY A 173 -4.35 -2.79 6.51
CA GLY A 173 -5.27 -3.92 6.42
C GLY A 173 -6.01 -4.16 7.72
N ILE A 174 -6.55 -3.10 8.33
CA ILE A 174 -7.41 -3.20 9.51
C ILE A 174 -8.83 -3.56 9.07
N PRO A 175 -9.52 -4.48 9.78
CA PRO A 175 -10.91 -4.85 9.48
C PRO A 175 -11.83 -3.64 9.25
N LEU A 176 -12.91 -3.85 8.49
CA LEU A 176 -13.86 -2.84 8.03
C LEU A 176 -13.29 -1.82 7.02
N THR A 177 -12.10 -2.06 6.49
CA THR A 177 -11.54 -1.30 5.38
C THR A 177 -11.34 -2.19 4.16
N PHE A 178 -11.40 -1.60 2.96
CA PHE A 178 -11.19 -2.36 1.74
C PHE A 178 -9.79 -2.94 1.62
N GLY A 179 -8.79 -2.30 2.22
CA GLY A 179 -7.43 -2.82 2.30
C GLY A 179 -7.31 -4.15 3.06
N PHE A 180 -8.14 -4.38 4.08
CA PHE A 180 -8.21 -5.66 4.78
C PHE A 180 -8.70 -6.76 3.84
N ILE A 181 -9.86 -6.57 3.19
CA ILE A 181 -10.47 -7.55 2.29
C ILE A 181 -9.49 -7.92 1.15
N ALA A 182 -8.85 -6.90 0.55
CA ALA A 182 -7.90 -7.13 -0.53
C ALA A 182 -6.65 -7.92 -0.08
N LYS A 183 -6.13 -7.67 1.13
CA LYS A 183 -4.99 -8.40 1.69
C LYS A 183 -5.38 -9.81 2.11
N GLU A 184 -6.56 -10.00 2.71
CA GLU A 184 -7.05 -11.32 3.07
C GLU A 184 -7.20 -12.19 1.82
N ALA A 185 -7.84 -11.69 0.76
CA ALA A 185 -7.93 -12.37 -0.53
C ALA A 185 -6.55 -12.72 -1.11
N ALA A 186 -5.54 -11.87 -0.92
CA ALA A 186 -4.18 -12.13 -1.39
C ALA A 186 -3.47 -13.22 -0.58
N LEU A 187 -3.62 -13.21 0.74
CA LEU A 187 -3.05 -14.24 1.62
C LEU A 187 -3.74 -15.58 1.41
N ASP A 188 -5.06 -15.59 1.21
CA ASP A 188 -5.82 -16.80 0.88
C ASP A 188 -5.37 -17.38 -0.46
N ALA A 189 -5.31 -16.56 -1.51
CA ALA A 189 -4.84 -16.98 -2.82
C ALA A 189 -3.41 -17.52 -2.77
N ALA A 190 -2.52 -16.91 -1.97
CA ALA A 190 -1.15 -17.39 -1.81
C ALA A 190 -1.07 -18.70 -1.03
N ALA A 191 -1.84 -18.85 0.05
CA ALA A 191 -1.84 -20.03 0.92
C ALA A 191 -2.41 -21.26 0.22
N ASN A 192 -3.44 -21.07 -0.62
CA ASN A 192 -4.11 -22.14 -1.36
C ASN A 192 -3.59 -22.30 -2.81
N GLY A 193 -2.49 -21.64 -3.15
CA GLY A 193 -1.91 -21.69 -4.48
C GLY A 193 -1.26 -23.03 -4.83
N PRO A 194 -1.22 -23.39 -6.12
CA PRO A 194 -0.73 -24.70 -6.59
C PRO A 194 0.80 -24.79 -6.66
N MET A 195 1.53 -24.32 -5.66
CA MET A 195 2.98 -24.20 -5.73
C MET A 195 3.71 -24.91 -4.58
N GLY A 196 4.78 -25.61 -4.89
CA GLY A 196 5.58 -26.32 -3.88
C GLY A 196 6.35 -25.40 -2.90
N TRP A 197 6.45 -24.09 -3.19
CA TRP A 197 7.10 -23.08 -2.36
C TRP A 197 6.11 -22.08 -1.73
N THR A 198 4.85 -22.50 -1.58
CA THR A 198 3.74 -21.71 -0.97
C THR A 198 4.12 -21.14 0.39
N VAL A 199 4.81 -21.90 1.25
CA VAL A 199 5.22 -21.44 2.59
C VAL A 199 6.15 -20.23 2.50
N ALA A 200 7.17 -20.28 1.64
CA ALA A 200 8.10 -19.15 1.47
C ALA A 200 7.40 -17.90 0.93
N LEU A 201 6.46 -18.08 0.00
CA LEU A 201 5.64 -16.99 -0.53
C LEU A 201 4.78 -16.35 0.57
N VAL A 202 4.05 -17.16 1.33
CA VAL A 202 3.19 -16.68 2.43
C VAL A 202 4.02 -15.95 3.48
N LEU A 203 5.17 -16.49 3.88
CA LEU A 203 6.07 -15.82 4.83
C LEU A 203 6.55 -14.46 4.30
N ALA A 204 6.90 -14.37 3.01
CA ALA A 204 7.31 -13.10 2.41
C ALA A 204 6.15 -12.09 2.41
N LEU A 205 4.92 -12.50 2.06
CA LEU A 205 3.74 -11.63 2.05
C LEU A 205 3.34 -11.18 3.46
N VAL A 206 3.40 -12.06 4.46
CA VAL A 206 3.14 -11.72 5.87
C VAL A 206 4.20 -10.73 6.37
N ALA A 207 5.48 -10.97 6.12
CA ALA A 207 6.55 -10.05 6.51
C ALA A 207 6.41 -8.68 5.83
N GLY A 208 6.08 -8.63 4.55
CA GLY A 208 5.81 -7.39 3.82
C GLY A 208 4.57 -6.66 4.34
N SER A 209 3.52 -7.42 4.73
CA SER A 209 2.34 -6.86 5.37
C SER A 209 2.66 -6.30 6.76
N ALA A 210 3.48 -6.96 7.55
CA ALA A 210 3.95 -6.47 8.85
C ALA A 210 4.75 -5.15 8.72
N LEU A 211 5.66 -5.07 7.74
CA LEU A 211 6.36 -3.81 7.44
C LEU A 211 5.38 -2.72 7.02
N THR A 212 4.33 -3.07 6.25
CA THR A 212 3.28 -2.11 5.87
C THR A 212 2.55 -1.55 7.08
N VAL A 213 2.17 -2.40 8.04
CA VAL A 213 1.57 -1.97 9.31
C VAL A 213 2.53 -1.05 10.07
N GLY A 214 3.80 -1.43 10.18
CA GLY A 214 4.81 -0.65 10.89
C GLY A 214 4.98 0.77 10.34
N TYR A 215 5.17 0.93 9.02
CA TYR A 215 5.30 2.27 8.47
C TYR A 215 3.96 3.02 8.38
N ALA A 216 2.81 2.33 8.38
CA ALA A 216 1.50 2.97 8.53
C ALA A 216 1.35 3.59 9.93
N CYS A 217 1.73 2.86 11.00
CA CYS A 217 1.79 3.39 12.36
C CYS A 217 2.75 4.59 12.45
N ARG A 218 3.94 4.50 11.82
CA ARG A 218 4.91 5.61 11.79
C ARG A 218 4.34 6.83 11.07
N PHE A 219 3.64 6.65 9.97
CA PHE A 219 2.98 7.74 9.24
C PHE A 219 1.93 8.42 10.12
N VAL A 220 1.05 7.65 10.76
CA VAL A 220 0.02 8.18 11.67
C VAL A 220 0.66 8.91 12.85
N ALA A 221 1.63 8.30 13.52
CA ALA A 221 2.35 8.91 14.63
C ALA A 221 3.03 10.23 14.22
N GLY A 222 3.56 10.31 12.97
CA GLY A 222 4.12 11.52 12.41
C GLY A 222 3.08 12.61 12.21
N VAL A 223 1.97 12.31 11.52
CA VAL A 223 0.90 13.30 11.24
C VAL A 223 0.21 13.77 12.52
N THR A 224 0.12 12.92 13.54
CA THR A 224 -0.50 13.25 14.84
C THR A 224 0.46 13.93 15.82
N GLY A 225 1.74 14.04 15.48
CA GLY A 225 2.74 14.73 16.30
C GLY A 225 3.35 13.89 17.43
N HIS A 226 3.07 12.56 17.46
CA HIS A 226 3.69 11.66 18.46
C HIS A 226 5.18 11.40 18.24
N LEU A 227 5.72 11.78 17.08
CA LEU A 227 7.15 11.70 16.76
C LEU A 227 7.84 13.06 16.84
N HIS A 228 7.14 14.10 17.33
CA HIS A 228 7.69 15.44 17.48
C HIS A 228 8.89 15.45 18.44
N ARG A 229 9.95 16.15 18.00
CA ARG A 229 11.17 16.37 18.80
C ARG A 229 11.46 17.88 18.83
N PRO A 230 11.31 18.56 19.97
CA PRO A 230 11.48 20.01 20.07
C PRO A 230 12.85 20.50 19.56
N GLU A 231 13.88 19.70 19.71
CA GLU A 231 15.24 20.00 19.24
C GLU A 231 15.39 20.15 17.72
N HIS A 232 14.41 19.64 16.95
CA HIS A 232 14.36 19.77 15.48
C HIS A 232 13.47 20.93 15.02
N SER A 233 12.81 21.63 15.94
CA SER A 233 11.94 22.78 15.66
C SER A 233 12.75 24.08 15.78
N THR A 234 13.53 24.43 14.75
CA THR A 234 14.33 25.67 14.74
C THR A 234 13.50 26.92 14.44
N ASP A 235 12.38 26.77 13.75
CA ASP A 235 11.51 27.88 13.35
C ASP A 235 10.11 27.70 13.94
N ALA A 236 9.48 28.79 14.35
CA ALA A 236 8.08 28.78 14.74
C ALA A 236 7.22 28.37 13.53
N LEU A 237 6.47 27.28 13.66
CA LEU A 237 5.46 26.93 12.67
C LEU A 237 4.26 27.87 12.88
N ASP A 238 3.74 28.42 11.79
CA ASP A 238 2.50 29.19 11.77
C ASP A 238 1.38 28.31 11.15
N PRO A 239 0.66 27.51 11.97
CA PRO A 239 -0.27 26.55 11.47
C PRO A 239 -1.52 27.20 10.87
N HIS A 240 -1.72 27.07 9.57
CA HIS A 240 -2.94 27.50 8.92
C HIS A 240 -3.92 26.32 8.80
N ALA A 241 -5.14 26.49 9.32
CA ALA A 241 -6.18 25.44 9.20
C ALA A 241 -6.48 25.15 7.73
N PRO A 242 -6.55 23.87 7.33
CA PRO A 242 -6.83 23.53 5.94
C PRO A 242 -8.24 23.95 5.52
N GLY A 243 -8.37 24.53 4.32
CA GLY A 243 -9.66 24.87 3.74
C GLY A 243 -10.52 23.63 3.49
N LEU A 244 -11.85 23.75 3.66
CA LEU A 244 -12.78 22.63 3.50
C LEU A 244 -12.70 21.94 2.13
N VAL A 245 -12.53 22.71 1.07
CA VAL A 245 -12.40 22.16 -0.30
C VAL A 245 -11.15 21.28 -0.43
N PHE A 246 -10.05 21.67 0.22
CA PHE A 246 -8.80 20.91 0.19
C PHE A 246 -8.89 19.60 0.97
N ALA A 247 -9.70 19.58 2.03
CA ALA A 247 -9.96 18.40 2.84
C ALA A 247 -11.03 17.46 2.24
N ALA A 248 -11.88 17.95 1.34
CA ALA A 248 -13.01 17.17 0.81
C ALA A 248 -12.57 15.93 0.01
N VAL A 249 -11.56 16.05 -0.86
CA VAL A 249 -11.12 14.93 -1.73
C VAL A 249 -10.60 13.75 -0.91
N PRO A 250 -9.67 13.91 0.04
CA PRO A 250 -9.23 12.78 0.85
C PRO A 250 -10.36 12.18 1.72
N VAL A 251 -11.35 12.96 2.14
CA VAL A 251 -12.55 12.46 2.85
C VAL A 251 -13.36 11.52 1.94
N VAL A 252 -13.63 11.90 0.70
CA VAL A 252 -14.36 11.05 -0.26
C VAL A 252 -13.64 9.72 -0.50
N LEU A 253 -12.32 9.76 -0.67
CA LEU A 253 -11.51 8.56 -0.88
C LEU A 253 -11.52 7.62 0.34
N VAL A 254 -11.48 8.20 1.53
CA VAL A 254 -11.57 7.42 2.78
C VAL A 254 -12.97 6.87 2.98
N ALA A 255 -14.02 7.64 2.68
CA ALA A 255 -15.40 7.15 2.71
C ALA A 255 -15.59 5.97 1.75
N ALA A 256 -15.02 6.04 0.53
CA ALA A 256 -15.06 4.94 -0.43
C ALA A 256 -14.31 3.70 0.07
N THR A 257 -13.15 3.85 0.73
CA THR A 257 -12.41 2.68 1.25
C THR A 257 -13.13 1.99 2.40
N VAL A 258 -13.87 2.75 3.24
CA VAL A 258 -14.72 2.18 4.29
C VAL A 258 -15.98 1.55 3.69
N LEU A 259 -16.64 2.24 2.76
CA LEU A 259 -17.83 1.73 2.07
C LEU A 259 -17.56 0.38 1.41
N PHE A 260 -16.48 0.26 0.65
CA PHE A 260 -16.09 -0.98 -0.01
C PHE A 260 -15.55 -2.03 0.98
N GLY A 261 -15.10 -1.61 2.16
CA GLY A 261 -14.72 -2.50 3.25
C GLY A 261 -15.91 -3.10 4.00
N VAL A 262 -17.06 -2.41 3.99
CA VAL A 262 -18.30 -2.87 4.64
C VAL A 262 -19.26 -3.52 3.62
N VAL A 263 -19.30 -3.02 2.40
CA VAL A 263 -20.15 -3.50 1.30
C VAL A 263 -19.27 -3.81 0.08
N PRO A 264 -18.49 -4.92 0.12
CA PRO A 264 -17.56 -5.27 -0.96
C PRO A 264 -18.26 -5.62 -2.27
N GLU A 265 -19.54 -6.00 -2.23
CA GLU A 265 -20.35 -6.32 -3.40
C GLU A 265 -20.41 -5.18 -4.43
N LEU A 266 -20.27 -3.92 -3.99
CA LEU A 266 -20.26 -2.75 -4.86
C LEU A 266 -19.12 -2.78 -5.88
N VAL A 267 -17.98 -3.38 -5.53
CA VAL A 267 -16.79 -3.44 -6.40
C VAL A 267 -16.46 -4.87 -6.85
N ASP A 268 -17.09 -5.88 -6.27
CA ASP A 268 -16.81 -7.29 -6.54
C ASP A 268 -16.97 -7.62 -8.01
N ARG A 269 -18.08 -7.20 -8.63
CA ARG A 269 -18.33 -7.41 -10.06
C ARG A 269 -17.28 -6.76 -10.95
N LEU A 270 -16.82 -5.55 -10.62
CA LEU A 270 -15.76 -4.85 -11.35
C LEU A 270 -14.45 -5.63 -11.28
N ILE A 271 -14.07 -6.05 -10.07
CA ILE A 271 -12.84 -6.78 -9.80
C ILE A 271 -12.87 -8.15 -10.48
N GLY A 272 -13.98 -8.89 -10.37
CA GLY A 272 -14.17 -10.18 -11.02
C GLY A 272 -14.11 -10.10 -12.54
N THR A 273 -14.72 -9.07 -13.13
CA THR A 273 -14.67 -8.83 -14.58
C THR A 273 -13.25 -8.49 -15.04
N ALA A 274 -12.55 -7.61 -14.33
CA ALA A 274 -11.18 -7.25 -14.65
C ALA A 274 -10.23 -8.47 -14.56
N ALA A 275 -10.33 -9.24 -13.49
CA ALA A 275 -9.51 -10.43 -13.29
C ALA A 275 -9.83 -11.52 -14.34
N SER A 276 -11.10 -11.72 -14.68
CA SER A 276 -11.51 -12.67 -15.75
C SER A 276 -10.95 -12.27 -17.11
N ALA A 277 -10.95 -10.97 -17.43
CA ALA A 277 -10.36 -10.44 -18.67
C ALA A 277 -8.83 -10.61 -18.73
N LEU A 278 -8.14 -10.62 -17.58
CA LEU A 278 -6.70 -10.87 -17.51
C LEU A 278 -6.36 -12.34 -17.75
N VAL A 279 -7.12 -13.24 -17.14
CA VAL A 279 -6.84 -14.69 -17.16
C VAL A 279 -7.46 -15.39 -18.38
N GLY A 280 -8.44 -14.76 -19.03
CA GLY A 280 -9.15 -15.34 -20.18
C GLY A 280 -10.17 -16.42 -19.80
N SER A 281 -10.53 -16.53 -18.52
CA SER A 281 -11.53 -17.48 -18.02
C SER A 281 -12.38 -16.84 -16.93
N ARG A 282 -13.61 -17.34 -16.75
CA ARG A 282 -14.51 -16.81 -15.72
C ARG A 282 -13.95 -17.12 -14.33
N ILE A 283 -13.85 -16.09 -13.51
CA ILE A 283 -13.44 -16.19 -12.11
C ILE A 283 -14.68 -16.33 -11.24
N THR A 284 -14.64 -17.26 -10.29
CA THR A 284 -15.74 -17.57 -9.35
C THR A 284 -15.50 -17.02 -7.96
N GLN A 285 -14.30 -16.48 -7.70
CA GLN A 285 -13.98 -15.82 -6.44
C GLN A 285 -14.84 -14.58 -6.27
N HIS A 286 -15.21 -14.29 -5.03
CA HIS A 286 -15.95 -13.10 -4.62
C HIS A 286 -15.34 -12.48 -3.36
N LEU A 287 -15.56 -11.20 -3.18
CA LEU A 287 -15.15 -10.49 -1.98
C LEU A 287 -16.22 -10.66 -0.90
N ALA A 288 -15.80 -10.88 0.34
CA ALA A 288 -16.70 -10.85 1.49
C ALA A 288 -16.01 -10.16 2.67
N VAL A 289 -16.80 -9.59 3.54
CA VAL A 289 -16.32 -8.98 4.80
C VAL A 289 -15.78 -10.04 5.75
N TRP A 290 -16.35 -11.24 5.67
CA TRP A 290 -16.03 -12.35 6.55
C TRP A 290 -16.13 -13.69 5.81
N HIS A 291 -15.03 -14.42 5.76
CA HIS A 291 -14.95 -15.77 5.18
C HIS A 291 -14.85 -16.87 6.26
N GLY A 292 -15.24 -16.57 7.49
CA GLY A 292 -15.05 -17.50 8.61
C GLY A 292 -13.65 -17.42 9.22
N LEU A 293 -13.40 -18.30 10.22
CA LEU A 293 -12.08 -18.46 10.80
C LEU A 293 -11.22 -19.31 9.85
N ASN A 294 -10.37 -18.68 9.08
CA ASN A 294 -9.51 -19.32 8.09
C ASN A 294 -8.04 -18.96 8.33
N LEU A 295 -7.14 -19.63 7.60
CA LEU A 295 -5.70 -19.40 7.69
C LEU A 295 -5.33 -17.96 7.33
N ALA A 296 -5.96 -17.38 6.30
CA ALA A 296 -5.68 -16.02 5.85
C ALA A 296 -5.96 -14.98 6.93
N LEU A 297 -7.05 -15.14 7.68
CA LEU A 297 -7.37 -14.29 8.84
C LEU A 297 -6.31 -14.40 9.93
N GLY A 298 -5.86 -15.62 10.24
CA GLY A 298 -4.77 -15.85 11.19
C GLY A 298 -3.46 -15.18 10.75
N LEU A 299 -3.11 -15.30 9.48
CA LEU A 299 -1.93 -14.64 8.90
C LEU A 299 -2.05 -13.11 8.92
N SER A 300 -3.26 -12.57 8.67
CA SER A 300 -3.54 -11.14 8.78
C SER A 300 -3.36 -10.64 10.22
N ALA A 301 -3.84 -11.39 11.20
CA ALA A 301 -3.66 -11.05 12.62
C ALA A 301 -2.17 -11.07 13.02
N VAL A 302 -1.40 -12.06 12.57
CA VAL A 302 0.06 -12.13 12.77
C VAL A 302 0.75 -10.92 12.13
N ALA A 303 0.38 -10.56 10.89
CA ALA A 303 0.95 -9.40 10.22
C ALA A 303 0.65 -8.09 10.95
N LEU A 304 -0.57 -7.91 11.46
CA LEU A 304 -0.96 -6.74 12.24
C LEU A 304 -0.18 -6.66 13.55
N ALA A 305 -0.17 -7.75 14.33
CA ALA A 305 0.50 -7.78 15.64
C ALA A 305 2.02 -7.56 15.49
N SER A 306 2.66 -8.27 14.55
CA SER A 306 4.11 -8.13 14.31
C SER A 306 4.47 -6.75 13.76
N GLY A 307 3.63 -6.14 12.91
CA GLY A 307 3.88 -4.80 12.38
C GLY A 307 3.76 -3.72 13.47
N VAL A 308 2.79 -3.83 14.38
CA VAL A 308 2.69 -2.94 15.55
C VAL A 308 3.92 -3.11 16.45
N ALA A 309 4.34 -4.36 16.71
CA ALA A 309 5.55 -4.62 17.48
C ALA A 309 6.80 -4.02 16.83
N LEU A 310 6.95 -4.15 15.51
CA LEU A 310 8.05 -3.53 14.74
C LEU A 310 8.04 -2.00 14.88
N PHE A 311 6.90 -1.36 14.89
CA PHE A 311 6.82 0.09 15.11
C PHE A 311 7.38 0.48 16.48
N PHE A 312 6.99 -0.20 17.56
CA PHE A 312 7.48 0.09 18.91
C PHE A 312 8.97 -0.26 19.11
N LEU A 313 9.49 -1.21 18.33
CA LEU A 313 10.91 -1.56 18.35
C LEU A 313 11.77 -0.62 17.48
N SER A 314 11.15 0.07 16.50
CA SER A 314 11.88 0.90 15.52
C SER A 314 12.67 2.07 16.12
N PRO A 315 12.28 2.73 17.25
CA PRO A 315 13.09 3.76 17.88
C PRO A 315 14.47 3.28 18.37
N ARG A 316 14.65 1.97 18.52
CA ARG A 316 15.92 1.35 18.91
C ARG A 316 16.82 0.97 17.72
N LEU A 317 16.30 1.14 16.48
CA LEU A 317 16.95 0.74 15.23
C LEU A 317 17.40 1.92 14.37
N GLY A 318 17.18 3.18 14.80
CA GLY A 318 17.48 4.41 14.06
C GLY A 318 18.41 5.36 14.78
#